data_a7c783ec0a0d1dd81ee11a8c1e0ab970
#
_entry.id   a7c783ec0a0d1dd81ee11a8c1e0ab970
#
_cell.length_a   1.000
_cell.length_b   1.000
_cell.length_c   1.000
_cell.angle_alpha   90.00
_cell.angle_beta   90.00
_cell.angle_gamma   90.00
#
_symmetry.space_group_name_H-M   'P 1'
#
loop_
_entity.id
_entity.type
_entity.pdbx_description
1 polymer ?
#
loop_
_entity_poly.entity_id
_entity_poly.type
_entity_poly.pdbx_seq_one_letter_code
_entity_poly.pdbx_strand_id
1 'polypeptide(L)'
;MVSNAVMTVSKARGSGNIETKRKFHDFQHHIEWRIPESVTGTDQARGNSGVFLASTGGGDAGYELQILDSYNNKTYVNGQAGSIYKQGIPLVNPVRKPGEWQSYDVIWMAPVFDADGSLQTPAYATVFMNGVLVQNHFELKGETLYIGKPFYKKFDSAPIKLQAHPDPSEPVSFRNIWVRELN
;
A
#
# COMPACT_ATOMS: atom_id res chain seq x y z
N MET A 1 9.15 14.81 -5.24
CA MET A 1 10.54 15.22 -5.57
C MET A 1 11.45 14.00 -5.52
N VAL A 2 12.49 13.96 -6.34
CA VAL A 2 13.51 12.89 -6.32
C VAL A 2 14.88 13.51 -6.07
N SER A 3 15.60 13.03 -5.06
CA SER A 3 16.96 13.47 -4.74
C SER A 3 17.71 12.29 -4.13
N ASN A 4 18.96 12.05 -4.57
CA ASN A 4 19.82 10.97 -4.05
C ASN A 4 19.13 9.58 -4.04
N ALA A 5 18.47 9.24 -5.14
CA ALA A 5 17.67 8.01 -5.29
C ALA A 5 16.52 7.84 -4.27
N VAL A 6 16.14 8.91 -3.58
CA VAL A 6 14.97 8.95 -2.68
C VAL A 6 13.87 9.79 -3.34
N MET A 7 12.68 9.22 -3.40
CA MET A 7 11.47 9.90 -3.84
C MET A 7 10.66 10.30 -2.61
N THR A 8 10.35 11.59 -2.49
CA THR A 8 9.54 12.11 -1.35
C THR A 8 8.23 12.67 -1.88
N VAL A 9 7.13 12.35 -1.22
CA VAL A 9 5.82 12.94 -1.50
C VAL A 9 5.93 14.46 -1.48
N SER A 10 5.35 15.13 -2.46
CA SER A 10 5.29 16.59 -2.47
C SER A 10 3.98 17.05 -1.84
N LYS A 11 4.04 18.01 -0.95
CA LYS A 11 2.86 18.72 -0.41
C LYS A 11 2.54 20.00 -1.21
N ALA A 12 3.25 20.23 -2.31
CA ALA A 12 2.96 21.35 -3.19
C ALA A 12 1.57 21.22 -3.84
N ARG A 13 0.94 22.35 -4.14
CA ARG A 13 -0.34 22.38 -4.85
C ARG A 13 -0.25 21.62 -6.18
N GLY A 14 -1.21 20.73 -6.42
CA GLY A 14 -1.26 19.90 -7.63
C GLY A 14 -0.41 18.62 -7.57
N SER A 15 0.24 18.33 -6.44
CA SER A 15 0.82 17.01 -6.21
C SER A 15 -0.29 15.99 -5.97
N GLY A 16 -0.03 14.74 -6.34
CA GLY A 16 -0.99 13.65 -6.21
C GLY A 16 -0.30 12.30 -6.23
N ASN A 17 -1.11 11.26 -6.24
CA ASN A 17 -0.65 9.89 -6.38
C ASN A 17 0.18 9.72 -7.65
N ILE A 18 1.13 8.80 -7.62
CA ILE A 18 1.90 8.39 -8.80
C ILE A 18 1.66 6.91 -9.07
N GLU A 19 1.69 6.55 -10.35
CA GLU A 19 1.49 5.17 -10.80
C GLU A 19 2.64 4.73 -11.70
N THR A 20 2.90 3.43 -11.72
CA THR A 20 3.82 2.85 -12.70
C THR A 20 3.22 2.98 -14.10
N LYS A 21 4.06 3.26 -15.11
CA LYS A 21 3.63 3.22 -16.52
C LYS A 21 3.32 1.80 -16.97
N ARG A 22 4.08 0.83 -16.46
CA ARG A 22 3.86 -0.59 -16.70
C ARG A 22 2.77 -1.10 -15.79
N LYS A 23 1.94 -2.01 -16.30
CA LYS A 23 0.92 -2.74 -15.56
C LYS A 23 1.42 -4.14 -15.26
N PHE A 24 0.96 -4.72 -14.17
CA PHE A 24 1.38 -6.02 -13.68
C PHE A 24 0.15 -6.86 -13.34
N HIS A 25 0.28 -8.19 -13.44
CA HIS A 25 -0.70 -9.16 -12.94
C HIS A 25 -0.18 -9.72 -11.62
N ASP A 26 0.48 -10.86 -11.63
CA ASP A 26 1.10 -11.45 -10.44
C ASP A 26 2.55 -11.00 -10.31
N PHE A 27 2.97 -10.62 -9.11
CA PHE A 27 4.33 -10.12 -8.92
C PHE A 27 4.84 -10.26 -7.49
N GLN A 28 6.16 -10.25 -7.38
CA GLN A 28 6.87 -9.91 -6.16
C GLN A 28 7.27 -8.44 -6.21
N HIS A 29 7.06 -7.73 -5.13
CA HIS A 29 7.37 -6.30 -5.02
C HIS A 29 8.16 -6.03 -3.76
N HIS A 30 9.19 -5.19 -3.88
CA HIS A 30 9.93 -4.64 -2.75
C HIS A 30 9.85 -3.13 -2.80
N ILE A 31 9.68 -2.52 -1.65
CA ILE A 31 9.72 -1.07 -1.47
C ILE A 31 10.20 -0.72 -0.07
N GLU A 32 11.12 0.24 0.01
CA GLU A 32 11.45 0.86 1.28
C GLU A 32 10.76 2.22 1.41
N TRP A 33 10.22 2.48 2.60
CA TRP A 33 9.54 3.73 2.92
C TRP A 33 9.97 4.27 4.27
N ARG A 34 9.85 5.58 4.45
CA ARG A 34 10.25 6.24 5.69
C ARG A 34 9.33 7.42 5.97
N ILE A 35 8.80 7.43 7.18
CA ILE A 35 8.14 8.57 7.78
C ILE A 35 9.22 9.40 8.47
N PRO A 36 9.30 10.72 8.29
CA PRO A 36 10.37 11.53 8.89
C PRO A 36 10.27 11.57 10.41
N GLU A 37 11.40 11.75 11.07
CA GLU A 37 11.48 11.85 12.53
C GLU A 37 10.62 13.00 13.09
N SER A 38 10.47 14.07 12.31
CA SER A 38 9.66 15.25 12.65
C SER A 38 8.15 15.05 12.52
N VAL A 39 7.67 13.80 12.22
CA VAL A 39 6.26 13.55 12.00
C VAL A 39 5.38 14.01 13.15
N THR A 40 4.29 14.66 12.82
CA THR A 40 3.28 15.18 13.77
C THR A 40 1.92 14.53 13.52
N GLY A 41 0.96 14.82 14.36
CA GLY A 41 -0.39 14.26 14.26
C GLY A 41 -0.59 13.00 15.08
N THR A 42 -1.78 12.44 14.98
CA THR A 42 -2.22 11.24 15.69
C THR A 42 -3.12 10.40 14.79
N ASP A 43 -3.32 9.13 15.15
CA ASP A 43 -4.20 8.21 14.43
C ASP A 43 -3.86 8.15 12.93
N GLN A 44 -4.84 8.21 12.05
CA GLN A 44 -4.65 8.16 10.59
C GLN A 44 -4.08 9.46 10.00
N ALA A 45 -3.99 10.53 10.75
CA ALA A 45 -3.38 11.80 10.33
C ALA A 45 -1.88 11.88 10.67
N ARG A 46 -1.20 10.71 10.87
CA ARG A 46 0.22 10.66 11.24
C ARG A 46 1.00 9.79 10.26
N GLY A 47 1.68 10.43 9.29
CA GLY A 47 2.54 9.77 8.32
C GLY A 47 1.80 8.78 7.41
N ASN A 48 0.61 9.17 6.97
CA ASN A 48 -0.27 8.34 6.16
C ASN A 48 0.15 8.32 4.69
N SER A 49 0.11 7.14 4.11
CA SER A 49 0.31 6.86 2.69
C SER A 49 -0.18 5.44 2.40
N GLY A 50 -0.06 5.00 1.16
CA GLY A 50 -0.43 3.64 0.76
C GLY A 50 0.36 3.17 -0.45
N VAL A 51 0.56 1.85 -0.53
CA VAL A 51 0.99 1.16 -1.74
C VAL A 51 -0.23 0.41 -2.30
N PHE A 52 -0.75 0.85 -3.43
CA PHE A 52 -1.81 0.11 -4.12
C PHE A 52 -1.18 -0.96 -5.00
N LEU A 53 -1.37 -2.20 -4.62
CA LEU A 53 -0.84 -3.38 -5.35
C LEU A 53 -1.48 -3.50 -6.74
N ALA A 54 -2.71 -3.06 -6.88
CA ALA A 54 -3.37 -2.86 -8.15
C ALA A 54 -4.23 -1.58 -8.07
N SER A 55 -3.90 -0.58 -8.87
CA SER A 55 -4.71 0.63 -9.03
C SER A 55 -5.77 0.41 -10.11
N THR A 56 -7.03 0.58 -9.77
CA THR A 56 -8.17 0.33 -10.66
C THR A 56 -8.83 1.61 -11.16
N GLY A 57 -8.29 2.77 -10.75
CA GLY A 57 -8.82 4.08 -11.15
C GLY A 57 -8.21 5.25 -10.40
N GLY A 58 -8.82 6.41 -10.56
CA GLY A 58 -8.38 7.64 -9.90
C GLY A 58 -8.61 7.63 -8.38
N GLY A 59 -7.99 8.58 -7.68
CA GLY A 59 -8.06 8.67 -6.22
C GLY A 59 -7.51 7.44 -5.53
N ASP A 60 -8.28 6.88 -4.60
CA ASP A 60 -7.91 5.72 -3.79
C ASP A 60 -8.61 4.43 -4.27
N ALA A 61 -8.95 4.33 -5.57
CA ALA A 61 -9.45 3.10 -6.16
C ALA A 61 -8.33 2.07 -6.31
N GLY A 62 -8.57 0.85 -5.80
CA GLY A 62 -7.63 -0.26 -5.89
C GLY A 62 -7.44 -1.04 -4.61
N TYR A 63 -6.31 -1.73 -4.51
CA TYR A 63 -5.98 -2.71 -3.47
C TYR A 63 -4.81 -2.20 -2.62
N GLU A 64 -5.11 -1.54 -1.52
CA GLU A 64 -4.15 -0.80 -0.71
C GLU A 64 -3.52 -1.64 0.38
N LEU A 65 -2.17 -1.63 0.41
CA LEU A 65 -1.34 -1.99 1.55
C LEU A 65 -0.98 -0.69 2.29
N GLN A 66 -1.46 -0.58 3.53
CA GLN A 66 -1.36 0.64 4.33
C GLN A 66 0.07 0.99 4.71
N ILE A 67 0.44 2.25 4.56
CA ILE A 67 1.60 2.90 5.18
C ILE A 67 1.09 3.91 6.22
N LEU A 68 1.59 3.80 7.45
CA LEU A 68 1.22 4.68 8.55
C LEU A 68 2.36 4.70 9.59
N ASP A 69 2.52 5.78 10.30
CA ASP A 69 3.27 5.70 11.56
C ASP A 69 2.42 5.01 12.62
N SER A 70 2.64 3.71 12.77
CA SER A 70 2.00 2.88 13.80
C SER A 70 2.90 2.67 15.03
N TYR A 71 4.05 3.36 15.10
CA TYR A 71 4.95 3.31 16.25
C TYR A 71 4.40 4.20 17.38
N ASN A 72 3.98 3.57 18.48
CA ASN A 72 3.36 4.28 19.62
C ASN A 72 2.22 5.22 19.22
N ASN A 73 1.53 4.90 18.13
CA ASN A 73 0.41 5.67 17.60
C ASN A 73 -0.85 4.78 17.56
N LYS A 74 -1.81 5.06 18.41
CA LYS A 74 -3.05 4.32 18.49
C LYS A 74 -3.96 4.64 17.30
N THR A 75 -4.36 3.61 16.57
CA THR A 75 -5.30 3.70 15.45
C THR A 75 -6.19 2.46 15.38
N TYR A 76 -7.15 2.43 14.47
CA TYR A 76 -7.93 1.22 14.25
C TYR A 76 -7.05 0.12 13.61
N VAL A 77 -7.20 -1.10 14.10
CA VAL A 77 -6.27 -2.21 13.86
C VAL A 77 -6.13 -2.62 12.39
N ASN A 78 -7.17 -2.43 11.57
CA ASN A 78 -7.16 -2.71 10.13
C ASN A 78 -6.81 -1.48 9.28
N GLY A 79 -6.19 -0.46 9.87
CA GLY A 79 -5.65 0.73 9.21
C GLY A 79 -4.26 1.10 9.69
N GLN A 80 -3.60 0.26 10.49
CA GLN A 80 -2.19 0.41 10.86
C GLN A 80 -1.27 -0.05 9.71
N ALA A 81 0.00 0.26 9.79
CA ALA A 81 0.99 -0.19 8.81
C ALA A 81 0.94 -1.70 8.61
N GLY A 82 1.02 -2.16 7.35
CA GLY A 82 0.94 -3.57 6.99
C GLY A 82 -0.48 -4.15 6.90
N SER A 83 -1.52 -3.34 7.16
CA SER A 83 -2.90 -3.75 6.89
C SER A 83 -3.15 -3.85 5.38
N ILE A 84 -3.92 -4.86 4.95
CA ILE A 84 -4.73 -4.71 3.75
C ILE A 84 -5.90 -3.81 4.17
N TYR A 85 -5.86 -2.55 3.72
CA TYR A 85 -6.66 -1.47 4.28
C TYR A 85 -8.14 -1.82 4.46
N LYS A 86 -8.64 -1.70 5.71
CA LYS A 86 -10.02 -2.05 6.14
C LYS A 86 -10.42 -3.51 6.00
N GLN A 87 -9.55 -4.40 5.49
CA GLN A 87 -9.86 -5.82 5.32
C GLN A 87 -8.99 -6.73 6.19
N GLY A 88 -7.65 -6.61 6.07
CA GLY A 88 -6.68 -7.48 6.73
C GLY A 88 -5.95 -6.78 7.87
N ILE A 89 -6.12 -7.27 9.09
CA ILE A 89 -5.32 -6.83 10.24
C ILE A 89 -3.94 -7.47 10.13
N PRO A 90 -2.82 -6.74 10.28
CA PRO A 90 -1.51 -7.37 10.30
C PRO A 90 -1.35 -8.27 11.52
N LEU A 91 -0.70 -9.43 11.34
CA LEU A 91 -0.46 -10.42 12.39
C LEU A 91 0.30 -9.85 13.59
N VAL A 92 1.15 -8.87 13.34
CA VAL A 92 1.96 -8.15 14.34
C VAL A 92 2.29 -6.77 13.78
N ASN A 93 2.65 -5.83 14.64
CA ASN A 93 3.11 -4.49 14.24
C ASN A 93 4.63 -4.36 14.40
N PRO A 94 5.44 -4.70 13.37
CA PRO A 94 6.90 -4.64 13.45
C PRO A 94 7.46 -3.29 13.00
N VAL A 95 6.64 -2.24 12.98
CA VAL A 95 7.05 -0.91 12.55
C VAL A 95 8.17 -0.37 13.45
N ARG A 96 9.19 0.20 12.82
CA ARG A 96 10.28 0.93 13.51
C ARG A 96 9.83 2.37 13.75
N LYS A 97 10.51 3.06 14.65
CA LYS A 97 10.20 4.46 14.96
C LYS A 97 10.35 5.39 13.74
N PRO A 98 9.67 6.54 13.73
CA PRO A 98 9.87 7.58 12.72
C PRO A 98 11.34 7.94 12.53
N GLY A 99 11.74 8.25 11.31
CA GLY A 99 13.13 8.49 10.91
C GLY A 99 13.85 7.24 10.41
N GLU A 100 13.41 6.04 10.77
CA GLU A 100 13.99 4.80 10.28
C GLU A 100 13.31 4.31 8.98
N TRP A 101 14.10 3.67 8.10
CA TRP A 101 13.57 3.01 6.91
C TRP A 101 12.84 1.72 7.29
N GLN A 102 11.66 1.56 6.72
CA GLN A 102 10.84 0.36 6.75
C GLN A 102 10.94 -0.33 5.39
N SER A 103 10.70 -1.64 5.34
CA SER A 103 10.55 -2.35 4.06
C SER A 103 9.23 -3.10 4.01
N TYR A 104 8.67 -3.18 2.81
CA TYR A 104 7.68 -4.17 2.44
C TYR A 104 8.27 -5.10 1.39
N ASP A 105 8.13 -6.40 1.61
CA ASP A 105 8.32 -7.45 0.63
C ASP A 105 6.97 -8.13 0.44
N VAL A 106 6.43 -8.05 -0.78
CA VAL A 106 5.06 -8.43 -1.10
C VAL A 106 5.07 -9.50 -2.19
N ILE A 107 4.27 -10.55 -2.01
CA ILE A 107 3.84 -11.44 -3.08
C ILE A 107 2.36 -11.12 -3.31
N TRP A 108 2.07 -10.64 -4.52
CA TRP A 108 0.73 -10.29 -4.97
C TRP A 108 0.27 -11.27 -6.04
N MET A 109 -0.91 -11.85 -5.83
CA MET A 109 -1.64 -12.65 -6.80
C MET A 109 -2.91 -11.91 -7.16
N ALA A 110 -3.03 -11.50 -8.41
CA ALA A 110 -4.16 -10.72 -8.90
C ALA A 110 -5.44 -11.57 -8.95
N PRO A 111 -6.62 -10.94 -8.90
CA PRO A 111 -7.86 -11.66 -9.10
C PRO A 111 -7.98 -12.15 -10.55
N VAL A 112 -8.52 -13.33 -10.73
CA VAL A 112 -8.82 -13.90 -12.05
C VAL A 112 -10.32 -13.81 -12.31
N PHE A 113 -10.68 -13.44 -13.53
CA PHE A 113 -12.08 -13.29 -13.95
C PHE A 113 -12.39 -14.15 -15.16
N ASP A 114 -13.58 -14.69 -15.19
CA ASP A 114 -14.13 -15.36 -16.36
C ASP A 114 -14.41 -14.38 -17.52
N ALA A 115 -14.72 -14.92 -18.69
CA ALA A 115 -14.99 -14.11 -19.88
C ALA A 115 -16.18 -13.15 -19.68
N ASP A 116 -17.19 -13.57 -18.91
CA ASP A 116 -18.39 -12.78 -18.59
C ASP A 116 -18.13 -11.70 -17.50
N GLY A 117 -16.92 -11.69 -16.91
CA GLY A 117 -16.52 -10.74 -15.86
C GLY A 117 -16.82 -11.20 -14.44
N SER A 118 -17.34 -12.41 -14.25
CA SER A 118 -17.49 -13.00 -12.92
C SER A 118 -16.12 -13.33 -12.30
N LEU A 119 -16.02 -13.27 -10.99
CA LEU A 119 -14.79 -13.59 -10.27
C LEU A 119 -14.59 -15.11 -10.26
N GLN A 120 -13.48 -15.57 -10.84
CA GLN A 120 -13.06 -16.96 -10.81
C GLN A 120 -12.16 -17.24 -9.58
N THR A 121 -11.18 -16.37 -9.33
CA THR A 121 -10.25 -16.50 -8.21
C THR A 121 -10.07 -15.13 -7.55
N PRO A 122 -10.19 -15.02 -6.22
CA PRO A 122 -9.93 -13.78 -5.52
C PRO A 122 -8.45 -13.38 -5.55
N ALA A 123 -8.16 -12.14 -5.22
CA ALA A 123 -6.79 -11.68 -5.04
C ALA A 123 -6.20 -12.16 -3.71
N TYR A 124 -4.89 -12.41 -3.68
CA TYR A 124 -4.15 -12.78 -2.47
C TYR A 124 -2.91 -11.92 -2.29
N ALA A 125 -2.60 -11.62 -1.04
CA ALA A 125 -1.37 -10.94 -0.66
C ALA A 125 -0.65 -11.66 0.48
N THR A 126 0.67 -11.87 0.30
CA THR A 126 1.59 -12.24 1.38
C THR A 126 2.54 -11.08 1.56
N VAL A 127 2.63 -10.55 2.77
CA VAL A 127 3.40 -9.35 3.06
C VAL A 127 4.34 -9.59 4.24
N PHE A 128 5.61 -9.27 4.01
CA PHE A 128 6.60 -9.13 5.07
C PHE A 128 6.89 -7.64 5.27
N MET A 129 6.87 -7.20 6.51
CA MET A 129 7.29 -5.86 6.91
C MET A 129 8.54 -5.97 7.78
N ASN A 130 9.62 -5.32 7.35
CA ASN A 130 10.92 -5.42 8.03
C ASN A 130 11.40 -6.87 8.24
N GLY A 131 11.08 -7.77 7.29
CA GLY A 131 11.38 -9.20 7.36
C GLY A 131 10.41 -10.03 8.21
N VAL A 132 9.40 -9.41 8.84
CA VAL A 132 8.40 -10.10 9.66
C VAL A 132 7.11 -10.29 8.87
N LEU A 133 6.57 -11.52 8.86
CA LEU A 133 5.31 -11.83 8.19
C LEU A 133 4.15 -11.09 8.85
N VAL A 134 3.48 -10.22 8.10
CA VAL A 134 2.32 -9.44 8.57
C VAL A 134 1.01 -9.83 7.90
N GLN A 135 1.06 -10.34 6.65
CA GLN A 135 -0.08 -10.93 5.95
C GLN A 135 0.34 -12.26 5.35
N ASN A 136 -0.36 -13.35 5.68
CA ASN A 136 -0.05 -14.69 5.22
C ASN A 136 -1.12 -15.16 4.23
N HIS A 137 -0.83 -15.07 2.92
CA HIS A 137 -1.76 -15.48 1.87
C HIS A 137 -3.19 -14.96 2.13
N PHE A 138 -3.28 -13.69 2.49
CA PHE A 138 -4.55 -13.06 2.84
C PHE A 138 -5.43 -12.92 1.60
N GLU A 139 -6.64 -13.47 1.67
CA GLU A 139 -7.65 -13.33 0.63
C GLU A 139 -8.32 -11.94 0.72
N LEU A 140 -8.17 -11.13 -0.31
CA LEU A 140 -8.87 -9.86 -0.41
C LEU A 140 -10.31 -10.08 -0.87
N LYS A 141 -11.22 -9.24 -0.41
CA LYS A 141 -12.66 -9.30 -0.75
C LYS A 141 -13.05 -8.34 -1.88
N GLY A 142 -12.04 -7.76 -2.54
CA GLY A 142 -12.19 -6.73 -3.57
C GLY A 142 -11.38 -5.49 -3.23
N GLU A 143 -11.69 -4.36 -3.87
CA GLU A 143 -11.03 -3.08 -3.62
C GLU A 143 -11.10 -2.67 -2.15
N THR A 144 -10.05 -2.06 -1.65
CA THR A 144 -9.98 -1.52 -0.29
C THR A 144 -10.71 -0.19 -0.23
N LEU A 145 -11.72 -0.10 0.61
CA LEU A 145 -12.56 1.09 0.74
C LEU A 145 -12.54 1.61 2.17
N TYR A 146 -12.51 2.94 2.33
CA TYR A 146 -12.69 3.55 3.64
C TYR A 146 -14.10 3.25 4.19
N ILE A 147 -15.12 3.43 3.34
CA ILE A 147 -16.54 3.18 3.65
C ILE A 147 -17.15 2.36 2.51
N GLY A 148 -17.94 1.36 2.86
CA GLY A 148 -18.65 0.52 1.91
C GLY A 148 -18.22 -0.94 1.97
N LYS A 149 -18.88 -1.77 1.17
CA LYS A 149 -18.52 -3.19 1.02
C LYS A 149 -17.48 -3.32 -0.09
N PRO A 150 -16.38 -4.05 0.13
CA PRO A 150 -15.45 -4.39 -0.92
C PRO A 150 -16.16 -5.04 -2.12
N PHE A 151 -15.67 -4.79 -3.31
CA PHE A 151 -16.17 -5.40 -4.53
C PHE A 151 -15.01 -5.61 -5.51
N TYR A 152 -15.16 -6.55 -6.41
CA TYR A 152 -14.23 -6.78 -7.49
C TYR A 152 -14.68 -6.07 -8.76
N LYS A 153 -13.74 -5.41 -9.41
CA LYS A 153 -13.89 -4.85 -10.76
C LYS A 153 -12.90 -5.55 -11.67
N LYS A 154 -13.36 -6.08 -12.80
CA LYS A 154 -12.51 -6.81 -13.76
C LYS A 154 -11.36 -5.93 -14.28
N PHE A 155 -10.17 -6.48 -14.23
CA PHE A 155 -8.95 -6.01 -14.92
C PHE A 155 -8.06 -7.20 -15.24
N ASP A 156 -7.24 -7.11 -16.28
CA ASP A 156 -6.25 -8.13 -16.62
C ASP A 156 -4.89 -7.82 -15.98
N SER A 157 -4.52 -6.56 -15.94
CA SER A 157 -3.32 -6.05 -15.27
C SER A 157 -3.55 -4.61 -14.83
N ALA A 158 -2.88 -4.19 -13.76
CA ALA A 158 -3.03 -2.86 -13.20
C ALA A 158 -1.68 -2.23 -12.83
N PRO A 159 -1.57 -0.90 -12.82
CA PRO A 159 -0.37 -0.24 -12.31
C PRO A 159 -0.29 -0.35 -10.78
N ILE A 160 0.93 -0.29 -10.25
CA ILE A 160 1.19 -0.08 -8.83
C ILE A 160 1.15 1.43 -8.59
N LYS A 161 0.47 1.85 -7.51
CA LYS A 161 0.31 3.27 -7.17
C LYS A 161 0.89 3.56 -5.79
N LEU A 162 1.55 4.70 -5.65
CA LEU A 162 1.97 5.27 -4.37
C LEU A 162 1.10 6.48 -4.05
N GLN A 163 0.52 6.48 -2.86
CA GLN A 163 -0.40 7.51 -2.44
C GLN A 163 0.34 8.74 -1.89
N ALA A 164 -0.13 9.91 -2.32
CA ALA A 164 0.19 11.20 -1.70
C ALA A 164 -1.01 11.61 -0.83
N HIS A 165 -1.08 11.07 0.38
CA HIS A 165 -2.21 11.31 1.28
C HIS A 165 -2.29 12.80 1.67
N PRO A 166 -3.50 13.39 1.71
CA PRO A 166 -3.69 14.83 1.94
C PRO A 166 -3.60 15.27 3.41
N ASP A 167 -3.23 14.36 4.33
CA ASP A 167 -3.09 14.70 5.75
C ASP A 167 -2.04 15.81 5.98
N PRO A 168 -2.08 16.55 7.11
CA PRO A 168 -1.16 17.64 7.38
C PRO A 168 0.23 17.18 7.84
N SER A 169 0.45 15.87 8.03
CA SER A 169 1.74 15.36 8.50
C SER A 169 2.86 15.52 7.46
N GLU A 170 4.09 15.35 7.92
CA GLU A 170 5.28 15.40 7.07
C GLU A 170 5.26 14.30 6.00
N PRO A 171 5.79 14.58 4.80
CA PRO A 171 5.69 13.68 3.66
C PRO A 171 6.50 12.40 3.82
N VAL A 172 5.92 11.29 3.40
CA VAL A 172 6.58 9.98 3.32
C VAL A 172 7.61 9.97 2.19
N SER A 173 8.72 9.28 2.41
CA SER A 173 9.78 9.06 1.43
C SER A 173 9.88 7.60 1.03
N PHE A 174 10.28 7.34 -0.21
CA PHE A 174 10.41 6.01 -0.80
C PHE A 174 11.76 5.84 -1.48
N ARG A 175 12.29 4.61 -1.45
CA ARG A 175 13.49 4.22 -2.19
C ARG A 175 13.52 2.71 -2.45
N ASN A 176 14.52 2.22 -3.15
CA ASN A 176 14.79 0.81 -3.40
C ASN A 176 13.54 0.05 -3.86
N ILE A 177 12.88 0.56 -4.92
CA ILE A 177 11.62 0.03 -5.43
C ILE A 177 11.91 -0.89 -6.61
N TRP A 178 11.48 -2.14 -6.53
CA TRP A 178 11.55 -3.05 -7.66
C TRP A 178 10.35 -4.01 -7.69
N VAL A 179 10.09 -4.51 -8.88
CA VAL A 179 9.00 -5.47 -9.17
C VAL A 179 9.56 -6.59 -10.01
N ARG A 180 9.23 -7.82 -9.66
CA ARG A 180 9.49 -9.03 -10.44
C ARG A 180 8.17 -9.73 -10.73
N GLU A 181 7.81 -9.85 -12.01
CA GLU A 181 6.62 -10.61 -12.41
C GLU A 181 6.79 -12.10 -12.06
N LEU A 182 5.68 -12.70 -11.65
CA LEU A 182 5.55 -14.13 -11.42
C LEU A 182 4.77 -14.71 -12.61
N ASN A 183 5.35 -15.73 -13.25
CA ASN A 183 4.75 -16.44 -14.40
C ASN A 183 4.01 -17.69 -13.92
#